data_a36439831d9260a01aacc2d11e409ad2
#
_entry.id   a36439831d9260a01aacc2d11e409ad2
#
_cell.length_a   1.000
_cell.length_b   1.000
_cell.length_c   1.000
_cell.angle_alpha   90.00
_cell.angle_beta   90.00
_cell.angle_gamma   90.00
#
_symmetry.space_group_name_H-M   'P 1'
#
loop_
_entity.id
_entity.type
_entity.pdbx_description
1 polymer ?
#
loop_
_entity_poly.entity_id
_entity_poly.type
_entity_poly.pdbx_seq_one_letter_code
_entity_poly.pdbx_strand_id
1 'polypeptide(L)'
;MKTINKIGLLAMLLLTMAACVEKEPAYGNFPGKDVDFTYNVDGDQYKLDFYVVSTIQFNNTSAKTGAVTWDFGDGTTSTEANPLHKYAKSGVYKVTLNVEGAGKCTYPLLIYDIAPVLSVTEQSAKPVVINDVSVKLGIELPNPENLICKYVWMFPEGTKTADGNEITTFEGYSHEDGTIDNPGNLTFKHIGSQKIELQTWFDINGENRRLEDSYVNVQVGSSIPAPTLYYATYGGNIKAYKLVDLAQLPAGTKNMPFDMGVNSGNMPTTLVFATQKGGVASGGEEGEGEGEEEEGSSSVAEQDNVYILDCGKQYYYVNDENSNLGDGKITVMSADGGTVNVMITNVGGQAFNDPFQGCTDGTYLYYTDRNTGIRRIPLTTRSEVESTNFNSTTGYFVVNNQLKYYGNGIAYGAIHTGLYLDNDGVFWWGKNYSGYGIYRFRPSDIGKTGAGDKIPFPIVLETTQPRAFTIDEELGYLYVWMTKGTTPGVGFTQYLLPGATVGTDYNDYVAFVQMDADPINTTDAEGVYTTQMAVDKQTHYVYFGFRAASTEKNYTTGLSYFDPATGKVEKYNGNTDPILGVCINPRLTNLF
;
A
#
# COMPACT_ATOMS: atom_id res chain seq x y z
N MET A 1 7.56 -6.97 3.35
CA MET A 1 8.92 -7.19 2.76
C MET A 1 9.77 -8.20 3.51
N LYS A 2 9.82 -8.19 4.85
CA LYS A 2 10.62 -9.15 5.65
C LYS A 2 10.09 -10.60 5.60
N THR A 3 8.79 -10.80 5.47
CA THR A 3 8.19 -12.14 5.34
C THR A 3 8.56 -12.83 4.02
N ILE A 4 8.73 -12.05 2.93
CA ILE A 4 9.16 -12.55 1.62
C ILE A 4 10.61 -13.03 1.66
N ASN A 5 11.47 -12.33 2.42
CA ASN A 5 12.86 -12.75 2.59
C ASN A 5 13.00 -14.06 3.39
N LYS A 6 12.10 -14.30 4.37
CA LYS A 6 12.07 -15.57 5.12
C LYS A 6 11.65 -16.75 4.24
N ILE A 7 10.66 -16.55 3.38
CA ILE A 7 10.22 -17.56 2.41
C ILE A 7 11.30 -17.80 1.34
N GLY A 8 11.95 -16.74 0.85
CA GLY A 8 13.05 -16.86 -0.11
C GLY A 8 14.27 -17.58 0.46
N LEU A 9 14.61 -17.31 1.72
CA LEU A 9 15.72 -17.96 2.40
C LEU A 9 15.39 -19.44 2.70
N LEU A 10 14.15 -19.73 3.10
CA LEU A 10 13.67 -21.09 3.33
C LEU A 10 13.64 -21.89 2.01
N ALA A 11 13.19 -21.27 0.91
CA ALA A 11 13.21 -21.90 -0.43
C ALA A 11 14.63 -22.14 -0.92
N MET A 12 15.56 -21.23 -0.65
CA MET A 12 16.97 -21.38 -1.01
C MET A 12 17.65 -22.46 -0.17
N LEU A 13 17.29 -22.57 1.12
CA LEU A 13 17.76 -23.63 2.01
C LEU A 13 17.18 -24.99 1.61
N LEU A 14 15.92 -25.06 1.23
CA LEU A 14 15.26 -26.27 0.70
C LEU A 14 15.87 -26.72 -0.63
N LEU A 15 16.25 -25.79 -1.51
CA LEU A 15 16.93 -26.12 -2.76
C LEU A 15 18.36 -26.63 -2.53
N THR A 16 19.08 -26.11 -1.54
CA THR A 16 20.42 -26.62 -1.20
C THR A 16 20.36 -27.95 -0.45
N MET A 17 19.29 -28.19 0.32
CA MET A 17 19.06 -29.50 0.96
C MET A 17 18.62 -30.57 -0.03
N ALA A 18 17.86 -30.21 -1.08
CA ALA A 18 17.47 -31.13 -2.14
C ALA A 18 18.67 -31.66 -2.98
N ALA A 19 19.78 -30.94 -2.96
CA ALA A 19 21.02 -31.37 -3.64
C ALA A 19 21.86 -32.37 -2.81
N CYS A 20 21.54 -32.58 -1.53
CA CYS A 20 22.25 -33.49 -0.62
C CYS A 20 21.37 -34.62 -0.05
N VAL A 21 20.09 -34.68 -0.43
CA VAL A 21 19.24 -35.80 -0.04
C VAL A 21 19.40 -36.91 -1.09
N GLU A 22 20.35 -37.82 -0.86
CA GLU A 22 20.22 -39.17 -1.42
C GLU A 22 18.85 -39.69 -0.96
N LYS A 23 18.01 -40.10 -1.93
CA LYS A 23 16.72 -40.75 -1.65
C LYS A 23 16.97 -41.93 -0.71
N GLU A 24 16.60 -41.80 0.55
CA GLU A 24 16.58 -42.95 1.44
C GLU A 24 15.58 -43.97 0.91
N PRO A 25 16.02 -45.21 0.59
CA PRO A 25 15.11 -46.28 0.29
C PRO A 25 14.34 -46.63 1.57
N ALA A 26 13.02 -46.72 1.50
CA ALA A 26 12.18 -47.12 2.60
C ALA A 26 12.54 -48.56 3.07
N TYR A 27 12.75 -48.70 4.39
CA TYR A 27 12.92 -49.96 5.12
C TYR A 27 14.21 -50.79 4.89
N GLY A 28 15.17 -50.60 5.74
CA GLY A 28 16.33 -51.43 5.98
C GLY A 28 17.18 -50.89 7.13
N ASN A 29 17.84 -51.76 7.90
CA ASN A 29 18.90 -51.38 8.82
C ASN A 29 20.04 -50.77 8.01
N PHE A 30 20.09 -49.47 7.87
CA PHE A 30 21.23 -48.80 7.27
C PHE A 30 22.37 -48.75 8.27
N PRO A 31 23.60 -49.09 7.88
CA PRO A 31 24.74 -48.79 8.73
C PRO A 31 24.81 -47.28 8.93
N GLY A 32 24.86 -46.84 10.18
CA GLY A 32 25.02 -45.42 10.52
C GLY A 32 26.20 -44.83 9.77
N LYS A 33 26.15 -43.58 9.40
CA LYS A 33 27.28 -42.86 8.79
C LYS A 33 28.47 -42.92 9.75
N ASP A 34 29.68 -43.02 9.23
CA ASP A 34 30.91 -43.09 10.03
C ASP A 34 30.95 -41.89 11.01
N VAL A 35 30.57 -40.70 10.56
CA VAL A 35 30.39 -39.51 11.41
C VAL A 35 29.04 -38.87 11.08
N ASP A 36 28.18 -38.72 12.10
CA ASP A 36 26.87 -38.09 11.97
C ASP A 36 26.39 -37.51 13.28
N PHE A 37 25.45 -36.58 13.25
CA PHE A 37 24.83 -36.02 14.44
C PHE A 37 23.41 -35.56 14.18
N THR A 38 22.65 -35.46 15.26
CA THR A 38 21.33 -34.85 15.31
C THR A 38 21.32 -33.69 16.31
N TYR A 39 20.32 -32.86 16.24
CA TYR A 39 20.14 -31.77 17.19
C TYR A 39 18.64 -31.56 17.45
N ASN A 40 18.32 -31.11 18.67
CA ASN A 40 16.94 -30.81 19.09
C ASN A 40 16.92 -29.68 20.14
N VAL A 41 15.72 -29.18 20.42
CA VAL A 41 15.45 -28.24 21.50
C VAL A 41 14.51 -28.94 22.48
N ASP A 42 14.78 -28.84 23.79
CA ASP A 42 13.96 -29.41 24.87
C ASP A 42 13.69 -30.92 24.73
N GLY A 43 14.58 -31.64 24.06
CA GLY A 43 14.44 -33.08 23.82
C GLY A 43 13.40 -33.46 22.74
N ASP A 44 12.75 -32.48 22.09
CA ASP A 44 11.79 -32.72 21.02
C ASP A 44 12.49 -32.74 19.65
N GLN A 45 12.67 -33.93 19.12
CA GLN A 45 13.30 -34.16 17.80
C GLN A 45 12.47 -33.62 16.60
N TYR A 46 11.20 -33.26 16.81
CA TYR A 46 10.32 -32.73 15.77
C TYR A 46 10.23 -31.21 15.77
N LYS A 47 10.82 -30.55 16.78
CA LYS A 47 10.85 -29.08 16.84
C LYS A 47 11.95 -28.57 15.92
N LEU A 48 11.56 -27.93 14.82
CA LEU A 48 12.48 -27.46 13.78
C LEU A 48 12.77 -25.96 13.84
N ASP A 49 12.10 -25.24 14.73
CA ASP A 49 12.29 -23.79 14.90
C ASP A 49 13.28 -23.53 16.03
N PHE A 50 14.47 -23.04 15.67
CA PHE A 50 15.54 -22.70 16.61
C PHE A 50 15.71 -21.19 16.68
N TYR A 51 15.61 -20.66 17.88
CA TYR A 51 15.71 -19.21 18.14
C TYR A 51 16.99 -18.88 18.92
N VAL A 52 17.38 -17.62 18.89
CA VAL A 52 18.55 -17.12 19.64
C VAL A 52 18.47 -17.36 21.16
N VAL A 53 17.31 -17.67 21.71
CA VAL A 53 17.11 -18.06 23.13
C VAL A 53 17.08 -19.57 23.34
N SER A 54 17.09 -20.36 22.27
CA SER A 54 16.96 -21.82 22.38
C SER A 54 18.26 -22.44 22.83
N THR A 55 18.19 -23.32 23.84
CA THR A 55 19.30 -24.23 24.19
C THR A 55 19.21 -25.46 23.30
N ILE A 56 20.16 -25.62 22.40
CA ILE A 56 20.19 -26.70 21.44
C ILE A 56 21.06 -27.83 21.95
N GLN A 57 20.47 -29.02 22.06
CA GLN A 57 21.20 -30.25 22.36
C GLN A 57 21.71 -30.85 21.05
N PHE A 58 23.02 -31.02 20.95
CA PHE A 58 23.65 -31.75 19.86
C PHE A 58 23.96 -33.19 20.34
N ASN A 59 23.60 -34.16 19.53
CA ASN A 59 23.78 -35.57 19.83
C ASN A 59 24.67 -36.22 18.76
N ASN A 60 25.81 -36.74 19.18
CA ASN A 60 26.68 -37.51 18.32
C ASN A 60 26.05 -38.87 18.02
N THR A 61 25.71 -39.13 16.77
CA THR A 61 25.09 -40.39 16.28
C THR A 61 26.04 -41.18 15.40
N SER A 62 27.33 -40.86 15.40
CA SER A 62 28.35 -41.49 14.55
C SER A 62 28.47 -42.98 14.83
N ALA A 63 28.64 -43.78 13.78
CA ALA A 63 28.90 -45.22 13.90
C ALA A 63 30.33 -45.53 14.36
N LYS A 64 31.27 -44.61 14.15
CA LYS A 64 32.65 -44.71 14.58
C LYS A 64 32.89 -43.95 15.89
N THR A 65 33.74 -44.50 16.75
CA THR A 65 34.14 -43.92 18.03
C THR A 65 35.51 -43.27 17.93
N GLY A 66 35.70 -42.13 18.61
CA GLY A 66 36.97 -41.42 18.71
C GLY A 66 36.78 -40.15 19.55
N ALA A 67 37.84 -39.41 19.81
CA ALA A 67 37.71 -38.10 20.44
C ALA A 67 36.91 -37.16 19.54
N VAL A 68 35.96 -36.45 20.10
CA VAL A 68 35.06 -35.55 19.35
C VAL A 68 35.47 -34.11 19.49
N THR A 69 35.26 -33.36 18.44
CA THR A 69 35.36 -31.89 18.44
C THR A 69 34.21 -31.31 17.65
N TRP A 70 33.46 -30.42 18.29
CA TRP A 70 32.38 -29.66 17.66
C TRP A 70 32.88 -28.25 17.31
N ASP A 71 32.49 -27.77 16.14
CA ASP A 71 32.57 -26.39 15.72
C ASP A 71 31.14 -25.95 15.40
N PHE A 72 30.62 -24.99 16.15
CA PHE A 72 29.23 -24.54 16.00
C PHE A 72 29.07 -23.49 14.90
N GLY A 73 30.16 -23.07 14.28
CA GLY A 73 30.14 -22.12 13.16
C GLY A 73 29.96 -20.65 13.58
N ASP A 74 29.92 -20.37 14.87
CA ASP A 74 29.86 -19.04 15.47
C ASP A 74 31.20 -18.61 16.11
N GLY A 75 32.24 -19.41 15.92
CA GLY A 75 33.57 -19.23 16.50
C GLY A 75 33.77 -19.96 17.80
N THR A 76 32.76 -20.64 18.32
CA THR A 76 32.87 -21.47 19.54
C THR A 76 33.02 -22.95 19.22
N THR A 77 33.60 -23.72 20.12
CA THR A 77 33.85 -25.15 19.95
C THR A 77 33.58 -25.91 21.27
N SER A 78 33.33 -27.24 21.17
CA SER A 78 33.20 -28.12 22.34
C SER A 78 33.89 -29.45 22.06
N THR A 79 34.34 -30.11 23.15
CA THR A 79 34.87 -31.50 23.12
C THR A 79 33.96 -32.47 23.87
N GLU A 80 32.81 -32.02 24.33
CA GLU A 80 31.82 -32.89 24.97
C GLU A 80 31.20 -33.84 23.96
N ALA A 81 30.83 -35.04 24.39
CA ALA A 81 30.24 -36.04 23.50
C ALA A 81 28.90 -35.53 22.88
N ASN A 82 28.09 -34.90 23.72
CA ASN A 82 26.78 -34.37 23.36
C ASN A 82 26.59 -32.98 24.01
N PRO A 83 27.12 -31.92 23.40
CA PRO A 83 27.11 -30.59 24.01
C PRO A 83 25.74 -29.91 23.91
N LEU A 84 25.50 -28.99 24.84
CA LEU A 84 24.48 -27.95 24.75
C LEU A 84 25.09 -26.68 24.15
N HIS A 85 24.38 -25.99 23.27
CA HIS A 85 24.85 -24.73 22.72
C HIS A 85 23.70 -23.73 22.50
N LYS A 86 24.01 -22.44 22.67
CA LYS A 86 23.10 -21.30 22.37
C LYS A 86 23.80 -20.35 21.40
N TYR A 87 23.04 -19.88 20.42
CA TYR A 87 23.52 -18.87 19.49
C TYR A 87 23.08 -17.48 19.92
N ALA A 88 24.04 -16.56 20.04
CA ALA A 88 23.76 -15.18 20.42
C ALA A 88 23.19 -14.32 19.27
N LYS A 89 23.25 -14.76 18.04
CA LYS A 89 22.73 -14.04 16.85
C LYS A 89 21.99 -14.98 15.92
N SER A 90 20.99 -14.44 15.24
CA SER A 90 20.31 -15.15 14.14
C SER A 90 21.23 -15.29 12.93
N GLY A 91 21.00 -16.34 12.16
CA GLY A 91 21.80 -16.62 10.97
C GLY A 91 21.81 -18.08 10.59
N VAL A 92 22.56 -18.40 9.57
CA VAL A 92 22.82 -19.79 9.15
C VAL A 92 24.22 -20.16 9.57
N TYR A 93 24.32 -21.13 10.47
CA TYR A 93 25.57 -21.62 11.01
C TYR A 93 25.92 -22.97 10.39
N LYS A 94 27.20 -23.20 10.11
CA LYS A 94 27.70 -24.50 9.65
C LYS A 94 28.25 -25.27 10.83
N VAL A 95 27.44 -26.14 11.40
CA VAL A 95 27.85 -26.98 12.54
C VAL A 95 28.64 -28.16 12.03
N THR A 96 29.83 -28.37 12.57
CA THR A 96 30.71 -29.46 12.17
C THR A 96 31.07 -30.33 13.38
N LEU A 97 30.80 -31.63 13.26
CA LEU A 97 31.33 -32.65 14.16
C LEU A 97 32.56 -33.31 13.51
N ASN A 98 33.66 -33.34 14.22
CA ASN A 98 34.83 -34.10 13.84
C ASN A 98 35.06 -35.22 14.87
N VAL A 99 35.21 -36.47 14.36
CA VAL A 99 35.55 -37.66 15.19
C VAL A 99 36.92 -38.12 14.76
N GLU A 100 37.86 -38.17 15.71
CA GLU A 100 39.26 -38.55 15.46
C GLU A 100 39.33 -39.94 14.84
N GLY A 101 40.05 -40.05 13.76
CA GLY A 101 40.20 -41.31 13.01
C GLY A 101 39.00 -41.72 12.14
N ALA A 102 37.88 -41.03 12.20
CA ALA A 102 36.67 -41.35 11.43
C ALA A 102 36.27 -40.27 10.39
N GLY A 103 36.71 -39.00 10.58
CA GLY A 103 36.41 -37.90 9.66
C GLY A 103 35.49 -36.85 10.26
N LYS A 104 34.76 -36.10 9.41
CA LYS A 104 33.89 -35.02 9.83
C LYS A 104 32.56 -35.02 9.09
N CYS A 105 31.52 -34.49 9.74
CA CYS A 105 30.22 -34.21 9.17
C CYS A 105 29.84 -32.75 9.42
N THR A 106 29.21 -32.08 8.45
CA THR A 106 28.80 -30.67 8.59
C THR A 106 27.37 -30.49 8.11
N TYR A 107 26.53 -29.87 8.94
CA TYR A 107 25.16 -29.53 8.59
C TYR A 107 24.90 -28.03 8.79
N PRO A 108 24.09 -27.41 7.92
CA PRO A 108 23.61 -26.05 8.15
C PRO A 108 22.52 -26.05 9.23
N LEU A 109 22.58 -25.08 10.13
CA LEU A 109 21.57 -24.83 11.14
C LEU A 109 21.07 -23.39 11.01
N LEU A 110 19.77 -23.22 10.88
CA LEU A 110 19.13 -21.89 10.82
C LEU A 110 18.66 -21.49 12.22
N ILE A 111 19.15 -20.36 12.70
CA ILE A 111 18.75 -19.74 13.96
C ILE A 111 17.93 -18.49 13.64
N TYR A 112 16.69 -18.44 14.12
CA TYR A 112 15.79 -17.31 13.95
C TYR A 112 16.03 -16.25 15.03
N ASP A 113 15.77 -15.00 14.66
CA ASP A 113 15.64 -13.93 15.64
C ASP A 113 14.25 -13.98 16.29
N ILE A 114 14.13 -13.41 17.48
CA ILE A 114 12.86 -13.26 18.16
C ILE A 114 12.37 -11.85 17.89
N ALA A 115 11.15 -11.77 17.35
CA ALA A 115 10.43 -10.52 17.21
C ALA A 115 9.18 -10.61 18.08
N PRO A 116 9.03 -9.77 19.12
CA PRO A 116 7.79 -9.69 19.88
C PRO A 116 6.64 -9.30 18.96
N VAL A 117 5.48 -9.93 19.13
CA VAL A 117 4.26 -9.55 18.45
C VAL A 117 3.43 -8.70 19.38
N LEU A 118 3.16 -7.45 18.97
CA LEU A 118 2.29 -6.54 19.70
C LEU A 118 0.86 -6.66 19.21
N SER A 119 -0.08 -6.58 20.12
CA SER A 119 -1.52 -6.58 19.81
C SER A 119 -2.29 -5.60 20.69
N VAL A 120 -3.48 -5.22 20.25
CA VAL A 120 -4.47 -4.55 21.09
C VAL A 120 -5.34 -5.65 21.71
N THR A 121 -5.18 -5.90 23.00
CA THR A 121 -5.89 -6.98 23.70
C THR A 121 -7.25 -6.57 24.22
N GLU A 122 -7.40 -5.31 24.65
CA GLU A 122 -8.63 -4.76 25.16
C GLU A 122 -8.86 -3.36 24.57
N GLN A 123 -10.08 -3.09 24.18
CA GLN A 123 -10.50 -1.79 23.65
C GLN A 123 -11.90 -1.49 24.15
N SER A 124 -12.09 -0.37 24.87
CA SER A 124 -13.33 -0.02 25.54
C SER A 124 -14.48 0.29 24.59
N ALA A 125 -14.19 0.76 23.39
CA ALA A 125 -15.17 0.95 22.31
C ALA A 125 -14.48 0.96 20.93
N LYS A 126 -15.26 0.78 19.88
CA LYS A 126 -14.83 0.93 18.47
C LYS A 126 -15.74 1.94 17.78
N PRO A 127 -15.21 2.90 17.02
CA PRO A 127 -13.77 3.18 16.87
C PRO A 127 -13.14 3.71 18.15
N VAL A 128 -11.81 3.65 18.25
CA VAL A 128 -11.06 4.37 19.28
C VAL A 128 -11.20 5.86 19.01
N VAL A 129 -11.56 6.63 20.04
CA VAL A 129 -11.79 8.07 19.93
C VAL A 129 -10.79 8.81 20.81
N ILE A 130 -10.29 9.95 20.33
CA ILE A 130 -9.34 10.78 21.07
C ILE A 130 -9.84 11.09 22.50
N ASN A 131 -8.96 10.93 23.48
CA ASN A 131 -9.17 11.22 24.91
C ASN A 131 -10.35 10.48 25.59
N ASP A 132 -11.01 9.54 24.92
CA ASP A 132 -12.23 8.92 25.44
C ASP A 132 -12.13 7.39 25.52
N VAL A 133 -11.69 6.75 24.45
CA VAL A 133 -11.62 5.28 24.38
C VAL A 133 -10.25 4.77 24.79
N SER A 134 -10.23 3.91 25.81
CA SER A 134 -8.98 3.30 26.27
C SER A 134 -8.68 2.01 25.56
N VAL A 135 -7.39 1.74 25.36
CA VAL A 135 -6.86 0.49 24.82
C VAL A 135 -5.83 -0.11 25.77
N LYS A 136 -5.73 -1.42 25.79
CA LYS A 136 -4.67 -2.17 26.47
C LYS A 136 -3.89 -2.99 25.46
N LEU A 137 -2.59 -3.06 25.65
CA LEU A 137 -1.67 -3.73 24.76
C LEU A 137 -1.25 -5.09 25.32
N GLY A 138 -1.01 -6.04 24.43
CA GLY A 138 -0.46 -7.33 24.73
C GLY A 138 0.86 -7.57 24.00
N ILE A 139 1.67 -8.47 24.55
CA ILE A 139 2.91 -8.94 23.95
C ILE A 139 2.83 -10.46 23.85
N GLU A 140 3.17 -10.98 22.68
CA GLU A 140 3.49 -12.39 22.48
C GLU A 140 4.95 -12.52 22.11
N LEU A 141 5.68 -13.36 22.84
CA LEU A 141 7.12 -13.57 22.62
C LEU A 141 7.45 -15.04 22.75
N PRO A 142 8.08 -15.68 21.74
CA PRO A 142 8.66 -17.00 21.92
C PRO A 142 9.81 -16.95 22.94
N ASN A 143 9.56 -17.46 24.13
CA ASN A 143 10.51 -17.48 25.24
C ASN A 143 10.47 -18.85 25.94
N PRO A 144 10.96 -19.93 25.29
CA PRO A 144 10.83 -21.29 25.78
C PRO A 144 11.57 -21.55 27.12
N GLU A 145 12.56 -20.74 27.45
CA GLU A 145 13.35 -20.88 28.66
C GLU A 145 12.92 -19.93 29.79
N ASN A 146 11.82 -19.18 29.59
CA ASN A 146 11.33 -18.18 30.55
C ASN A 146 12.42 -17.20 31.01
N LEU A 147 13.29 -16.78 30.09
CA LEU A 147 14.31 -15.80 30.40
C LEU A 147 13.67 -14.48 30.80
N ILE A 148 14.25 -13.76 31.73
CA ILE A 148 13.79 -12.43 32.08
C ILE A 148 14.16 -11.47 30.95
N CYS A 149 13.14 -10.83 30.39
CA CYS A 149 13.28 -9.85 29.33
C CYS A 149 13.02 -8.46 29.87
N LYS A 150 13.79 -7.49 29.43
CA LYS A 150 13.52 -6.08 29.65
C LYS A 150 12.77 -5.55 28.45
N TYR A 151 11.68 -4.83 28.68
CA TYR A 151 10.89 -4.13 27.67
C TYR A 151 10.95 -2.64 27.86
N VAL A 152 11.06 -1.88 26.76
CA VAL A 152 10.86 -0.44 26.76
C VAL A 152 9.81 -0.11 25.70
N TRP A 153 8.67 0.32 26.16
CA TRP A 153 7.59 0.84 25.33
C TRP A 153 7.83 2.31 25.02
N MET A 154 7.60 2.70 23.78
CA MET A 154 7.63 4.08 23.32
C MET A 154 6.27 4.46 22.78
N PHE A 155 5.73 5.56 23.28
CA PHE A 155 4.37 6.02 22.95
C PHE A 155 4.41 7.34 22.18
N PRO A 156 3.41 7.56 21.28
CA PRO A 156 3.25 8.84 20.62
C PRO A 156 2.91 9.95 21.62
N GLU A 157 3.20 11.19 21.22
CA GLU A 157 2.89 12.41 22.01
C GLU A 157 1.42 12.46 22.44
N GLY A 158 1.17 12.85 23.67
CA GLY A 158 -0.17 13.00 24.22
C GLY A 158 -0.86 11.68 24.58
N THR A 159 -0.12 10.56 24.62
CA THR A 159 -0.60 9.32 25.23
C THR A 159 -0.72 9.48 26.73
N LYS A 160 -1.82 8.99 27.32
CA LYS A 160 -2.04 9.02 28.77
C LYS A 160 -2.38 7.64 29.31
N THR A 161 -1.92 7.40 30.56
CA THR A 161 -2.31 6.25 31.37
C THR A 161 -3.72 6.43 31.95
N ALA A 162 -4.25 5.39 32.58
CA ALA A 162 -5.54 5.42 33.26
C ALA A 162 -5.65 6.50 34.35
N ASP A 163 -4.53 6.86 34.97
CA ASP A 163 -4.47 7.95 35.97
C ASP A 163 -4.44 9.35 35.36
N GLY A 164 -4.50 9.45 34.02
CA GLY A 164 -4.48 10.71 33.28
C GLY A 164 -3.10 11.34 33.11
N ASN A 165 -2.02 10.67 33.54
CA ASN A 165 -0.66 11.16 33.38
C ASN A 165 -0.18 10.94 31.94
N GLU A 166 0.48 11.94 31.36
CA GLU A 166 1.13 11.78 30.08
C GLU A 166 2.35 10.84 30.20
N ILE A 167 2.49 9.97 29.20
CA ILE A 167 3.54 8.98 29.14
C ILE A 167 4.15 8.95 27.73
N THR A 168 5.49 8.93 27.67
CA THR A 168 6.23 8.76 26.41
C THR A 168 7.01 7.44 26.36
N THR A 169 7.35 6.89 27.52
CA THR A 169 8.06 5.62 27.64
C THR A 169 7.60 4.88 28.89
N PHE A 170 7.60 3.55 28.82
CA PHE A 170 7.39 2.67 29.98
C PHE A 170 8.42 1.55 29.94
N GLU A 171 9.18 1.39 31.01
CA GLU A 171 10.13 0.29 31.19
C GLU A 171 9.50 -0.80 32.06
N GLY A 172 9.56 -2.03 31.62
CA GLY A 172 9.03 -3.20 32.33
C GLY A 172 9.83 -4.45 32.05
N TYR A 173 9.49 -5.53 32.77
CA TYR A 173 10.15 -6.83 32.67
C TYR A 173 9.12 -7.94 32.51
N SER A 174 9.56 -9.07 31.93
CA SER A 174 8.87 -10.34 32.12
C SER A 174 9.28 -10.97 33.44
N HIS A 175 8.40 -11.81 33.97
CA HIS A 175 8.60 -12.50 35.25
C HIS A 175 8.61 -14.01 35.05
N GLU A 176 9.18 -14.75 36.04
CA GLU A 176 9.27 -16.22 36.00
C GLU A 176 7.91 -16.92 35.93
N ASP A 177 6.85 -16.26 36.39
CA ASP A 177 5.45 -16.75 36.29
C ASP A 177 4.78 -16.51 34.92
N GLY A 178 5.55 -15.95 33.96
CA GLY A 178 5.08 -15.63 32.64
C GLY A 178 4.31 -14.31 32.52
N THR A 179 4.19 -13.56 33.62
CA THR A 179 3.58 -12.21 33.57
C THR A 179 4.54 -11.20 32.98
N ILE A 180 4.00 -10.12 32.43
CA ILE A 180 4.76 -9.04 31.81
C ILE A 180 4.25 -7.71 32.36
N ASP A 181 5.16 -6.85 32.80
CA ASP A 181 4.81 -5.49 33.18
C ASP A 181 4.20 -4.75 32.00
N ASN A 182 3.05 -4.14 32.23
CA ASN A 182 2.26 -3.51 31.18
C ASN A 182 1.86 -2.10 31.63
N PRO A 183 1.86 -1.10 30.75
CA PRO A 183 1.48 0.27 31.09
C PRO A 183 -0.01 0.42 31.45
N GLY A 184 -0.82 -0.62 31.26
CA GLY A 184 -2.25 -0.62 31.54
C GLY A 184 -3.06 0.01 30.40
N ASN A 185 -4.19 0.61 30.75
CA ASN A 185 -5.08 1.26 29.79
C ASN A 185 -4.52 2.61 29.34
N LEU A 186 -4.53 2.85 28.04
CA LEU A 186 -3.99 4.05 27.40
C LEU A 186 -5.08 4.79 26.62
N THR A 187 -5.00 6.12 26.62
CA THR A 187 -5.80 7.00 25.77
C THR A 187 -4.89 7.86 24.90
N PHE A 188 -5.41 8.36 23.78
CA PHE A 188 -4.64 9.10 22.79
C PHE A 188 -5.25 10.48 22.52
N LYS A 189 -4.39 11.47 22.33
CA LYS A 189 -4.77 12.88 22.10
C LYS A 189 -4.97 13.20 20.62
N HIS A 190 -4.35 12.47 19.71
CA HIS A 190 -4.27 12.82 18.30
C HIS A 190 -5.04 11.84 17.43
N ILE A 191 -5.64 12.34 16.34
CA ILE A 191 -6.30 11.52 15.31
C ILE A 191 -5.23 10.87 14.44
N GLY A 192 -5.55 9.72 13.86
CA GLY A 192 -4.70 8.98 12.94
C GLY A 192 -4.08 7.73 13.54
N SER A 193 -3.12 7.16 12.84
CA SER A 193 -2.37 6.00 13.31
C SER A 193 -1.40 6.40 14.42
N GLN A 194 -1.63 5.89 15.61
CA GLN A 194 -0.77 6.06 16.76
C GLN A 194 0.19 4.87 16.83
N LYS A 195 1.44 5.08 16.43
CA LYS A 195 2.47 4.05 16.42
C LYS A 195 3.04 3.86 17.82
N ILE A 196 2.91 2.66 18.35
CA ILE A 196 3.52 2.26 19.62
C ILE A 196 4.63 1.29 19.28
N GLU A 197 5.83 1.54 19.79
CA GLU A 197 7.01 0.73 19.55
C GLU A 197 7.41 -0.01 20.81
N LEU A 198 7.96 -1.21 20.64
CA LEU A 198 8.52 -2.02 21.71
C LEU A 198 9.96 -2.38 21.38
N GLN A 199 10.85 -2.04 22.30
CA GLN A 199 12.22 -2.50 22.30
C GLN A 199 12.36 -3.58 23.37
N THR A 200 13.03 -4.69 23.04
CA THR A 200 13.19 -5.84 23.96
C THR A 200 14.65 -6.22 24.07
N TRP A 201 15.09 -6.52 25.28
CA TRP A 201 16.44 -7.02 25.58
C TRP A 201 16.39 -8.33 26.34
N PHE A 202 17.29 -9.22 25.96
CA PHE A 202 17.62 -10.44 26.69
C PHE A 202 19.07 -10.44 27.11
N ASP A 203 19.37 -11.10 28.22
CA ASP A 203 20.72 -11.55 28.50
C ASP A 203 20.92 -12.96 27.91
N ILE A 204 21.74 -13.04 26.88
CA ILE A 204 22.08 -14.30 26.22
C ILE A 204 23.58 -14.54 26.39
N ASN A 205 23.92 -15.57 27.14
CA ASN A 205 25.33 -15.93 27.45
C ASN A 205 26.15 -14.78 28.06
N GLY A 206 25.53 -13.95 28.90
CA GLY A 206 26.19 -12.79 29.52
C GLY A 206 26.29 -11.56 28.63
N GLU A 207 25.72 -11.60 27.42
CA GLU A 207 25.58 -10.44 26.55
C GLU A 207 24.13 -9.92 26.57
N ASN A 208 23.96 -8.67 27.01
CA ASN A 208 22.67 -8.00 26.95
C ASN A 208 22.37 -7.62 25.50
N ARG A 209 21.51 -8.38 24.85
CA ARG A 209 21.19 -8.22 23.42
C ARG A 209 19.84 -7.58 23.22
N ARG A 210 19.80 -6.52 22.39
CA ARG A 210 18.58 -5.94 21.86
C ARG A 210 18.07 -6.79 20.70
N LEU A 211 16.81 -7.18 20.77
CA LEU A 211 16.11 -7.88 19.70
C LEU A 211 15.59 -6.90 18.63
N GLU A 212 14.99 -7.45 17.59
CA GLU A 212 14.30 -6.67 16.57
C GLU A 212 13.13 -5.91 17.19
N ASP A 213 13.03 -4.60 16.89
CA ASP A 213 11.96 -3.75 17.39
C ASP A 213 10.62 -4.17 16.79
N SER A 214 9.59 -4.17 17.60
CA SER A 214 8.21 -4.41 17.18
C SER A 214 7.36 -3.16 17.34
N TYR A 215 6.27 -3.09 16.57
CA TYR A 215 5.33 -1.99 16.72
C TYR A 215 3.90 -2.43 16.43
N VAL A 216 2.95 -1.67 16.96
CA VAL A 216 1.53 -1.75 16.62
C VAL A 216 1.00 -0.34 16.34
N ASN A 217 0.10 -0.23 15.37
CA ASN A 217 -0.62 1.00 15.09
C ASN A 217 -2.02 0.90 15.69
N VAL A 218 -2.36 1.86 16.56
CA VAL A 218 -3.72 2.05 17.04
C VAL A 218 -4.37 3.13 16.19
N GLN A 219 -5.49 2.80 15.56
CA GLN A 219 -6.25 3.75 14.73
C GLN A 219 -7.18 4.57 15.62
N VAL A 220 -6.91 5.86 15.73
CA VAL A 220 -7.64 6.78 16.61
C VAL A 220 -8.44 7.79 15.80
N GLY A 221 -9.75 7.73 15.91
CA GLY A 221 -10.68 8.61 15.23
C GLY A 221 -11.12 9.82 16.06
N SER A 222 -12.14 10.49 15.55
CA SER A 222 -12.85 11.60 16.20
C SER A 222 -14.30 11.22 16.45
N SER A 223 -14.92 11.83 17.47
CA SER A 223 -16.38 11.78 17.66
C SER A 223 -17.14 12.58 16.59
N ILE A 224 -16.47 13.43 15.82
CA ILE A 224 -17.03 14.26 14.77
C ILE A 224 -16.94 13.50 13.45
N PRO A 225 -18.08 13.13 12.83
CA PRO A 225 -18.07 12.50 11.51
C PRO A 225 -17.54 13.45 10.45
N ALA A 226 -16.70 12.96 9.56
CA ALA A 226 -16.11 13.75 8.49
C ALA A 226 -15.85 12.90 7.24
N PRO A 227 -15.70 13.51 6.04
CA PRO A 227 -15.19 12.83 4.86
C PRO A 227 -13.80 12.25 5.09
N THR A 228 -13.42 11.29 4.25
CA THR A 228 -12.09 10.69 4.30
C THR A 228 -11.33 10.99 3.01
N LEU A 229 -10.17 11.61 3.12
CA LEU A 229 -9.22 11.80 2.04
C LEU A 229 -8.22 10.63 2.05
N TYR A 230 -8.22 9.82 1.02
CA TYR A 230 -7.19 8.80 0.79
C TYR A 230 -6.11 9.36 -0.11
N TYR A 231 -4.88 8.96 0.15
CA TYR A 231 -3.77 9.27 -0.73
C TYR A 231 -2.77 8.12 -0.81
N ALA A 232 -2.13 8.04 -1.96
CA ALA A 232 -1.10 7.07 -2.25
C ALA A 232 0.25 7.73 -2.31
N THR A 233 1.26 7.07 -1.76
CA THR A 233 2.64 7.57 -1.78
C THR A 233 3.44 6.92 -2.88
N TYR A 234 4.50 7.58 -3.34
CA TYR A 234 5.56 6.94 -4.10
C TYR A 234 6.11 5.77 -3.28
N GLY A 235 6.18 4.58 -3.88
CA GLY A 235 6.49 3.34 -3.18
C GLY A 235 5.25 2.56 -2.71
N GLY A 236 4.03 3.07 -2.99
CA GLY A 236 2.79 2.28 -2.97
C GLY A 236 2.02 2.26 -1.66
N ASN A 237 2.46 2.93 -0.60
CA ASN A 237 1.71 2.95 0.66
C ASN A 237 0.46 3.81 0.54
N ILE A 238 -0.66 3.28 1.02
CA ILE A 238 -1.94 3.98 1.08
C ILE A 238 -2.18 4.49 2.49
N LYS A 239 -2.50 5.78 2.57
CA LYS A 239 -2.82 6.47 3.82
C LYS A 239 -4.10 7.28 3.68
N ALA A 240 -4.67 7.71 4.79
CA ALA A 240 -5.90 8.49 4.80
C ALA A 240 -5.88 9.60 5.86
N TYR A 241 -6.65 10.66 5.61
CA TYR A 241 -6.99 11.69 6.62
C TYR A 241 -8.50 11.77 6.78
N LYS A 242 -8.96 11.95 7.98
CA LYS A 242 -10.32 12.48 8.22
C LYS A 242 -10.29 13.99 8.02
N LEU A 243 -11.15 14.51 7.15
CA LEU A 243 -11.25 15.94 6.86
C LEU A 243 -12.07 16.67 7.94
N VAL A 244 -11.66 16.50 9.19
CA VAL A 244 -12.33 17.12 10.35
C VAL A 244 -11.81 18.54 10.56
N ASP A 245 -12.71 19.45 10.89
CA ASP A 245 -12.32 20.81 11.29
C ASP A 245 -11.62 20.78 12.66
N LEU A 246 -10.33 21.07 12.69
CA LEU A 246 -9.52 21.07 13.90
C LEU A 246 -10.00 22.05 14.95
N ALA A 247 -10.72 23.11 14.57
CA ALA A 247 -11.27 24.07 15.50
C ALA A 247 -12.39 23.48 16.37
N GLN A 248 -13.00 22.38 15.94
CA GLN A 248 -14.03 21.65 16.67
C GLN A 248 -13.47 20.60 17.64
N LEU A 249 -12.16 20.37 17.62
CA LEU A 249 -11.48 19.39 18.44
C LEU A 249 -10.84 20.02 19.68
N PRO A 250 -10.51 19.23 20.72
CA PRO A 250 -9.77 19.72 21.87
C PRO A 250 -8.48 20.43 21.48
N ALA A 251 -8.15 21.51 22.18
CA ALA A 251 -6.97 22.31 21.86
C ALA A 251 -5.68 21.48 21.83
N GLY A 252 -4.89 21.67 20.78
CA GLY A 252 -3.64 20.97 20.56
C GLY A 252 -3.81 19.53 20.03
N THR A 253 -5.01 19.12 19.63
CA THR A 253 -5.21 17.89 18.85
C THR A 253 -4.59 18.07 17.46
N LYS A 254 -3.82 17.07 17.03
CA LYS A 254 -3.28 16.98 15.67
C LYS A 254 -4.10 15.96 14.86
N ASN A 255 -4.30 16.25 13.60
CA ASN A 255 -4.86 15.28 12.65
C ASN A 255 -3.70 14.67 11.86
N MET A 256 -3.35 13.46 12.21
CA MET A 256 -2.28 12.68 11.57
C MET A 256 -2.87 11.70 10.57
N PRO A 257 -2.10 11.22 9.60
CA PRO A 257 -2.62 10.26 8.66
C PRO A 257 -2.85 8.89 9.32
N PHE A 258 -3.89 8.22 8.89
CA PHE A 258 -4.09 6.79 9.11
C PHE A 258 -3.24 6.00 8.13
N ASP A 259 -2.49 5.03 8.62
CA ASP A 259 -1.83 4.04 7.80
C ASP A 259 -2.82 2.91 7.51
N MET A 260 -3.20 2.73 6.24
CA MET A 260 -4.16 1.72 5.85
C MET A 260 -3.57 0.29 5.84
N GLY A 261 -2.27 0.15 6.13
CA GLY A 261 -1.59 -1.15 6.09
C GLY A 261 -1.48 -1.76 4.68
N VAL A 262 -1.75 -0.98 3.65
CA VAL A 262 -1.81 -1.42 2.25
C VAL A 262 -0.66 -0.84 1.46
N ASN A 263 0.05 -1.70 0.75
CA ASN A 263 1.02 -1.30 -0.27
C ASN A 263 0.59 -1.86 -1.62
N SER A 264 0.23 -0.97 -2.54
CA SER A 264 -0.30 -1.35 -3.85
C SER A 264 0.80 -1.63 -4.89
N GLY A 265 2.05 -1.28 -4.62
CA GLY A 265 3.16 -1.47 -5.56
C GLY A 265 4.10 -0.28 -5.63
N ASN A 266 4.45 0.18 -6.84
CA ASN A 266 5.49 1.20 -7.01
C ASN A 266 4.94 2.61 -7.21
N MET A 267 3.99 2.78 -8.15
CA MET A 267 3.49 4.09 -8.58
C MET A 267 1.98 4.11 -8.70
N PRO A 268 1.24 4.16 -7.60
CA PRO A 268 -0.20 4.34 -7.61
C PRO A 268 -0.55 5.79 -7.96
N THR A 269 -0.70 6.04 -9.26
CA THR A 269 -0.89 7.38 -9.83
C THR A 269 -2.29 7.95 -9.61
N THR A 270 -3.27 7.07 -9.42
CA THR A 270 -4.66 7.48 -9.25
C THR A 270 -5.37 6.59 -8.24
N LEU A 271 -6.16 7.22 -7.40
CA LEU A 271 -7.14 6.58 -6.53
C LEU A 271 -8.55 6.96 -7.00
N VAL A 272 -9.47 5.98 -6.99
CA VAL A 272 -10.88 6.20 -7.31
C VAL A 272 -11.73 5.63 -6.19
N PHE A 273 -12.49 6.48 -5.51
CA PHE A 273 -13.49 6.03 -4.56
C PHE A 273 -14.78 5.64 -5.29
N ALA A 274 -15.34 4.49 -4.96
CA ALA A 274 -16.65 4.08 -5.43
C ALA A 274 -17.35 3.17 -4.42
N THR A 275 -18.68 3.32 -4.33
CA THR A 275 -19.52 2.37 -3.59
C THR A 275 -19.93 1.25 -4.53
N GLN A 276 -19.48 0.03 -4.24
CA GLN A 276 -19.93 -1.15 -4.94
C GLN A 276 -21.36 -1.48 -4.51
N LYS A 277 -22.30 -1.41 -5.42
CA LYS A 277 -23.68 -1.85 -5.16
C LYS A 277 -23.69 -3.36 -4.97
N GLY A 278 -24.43 -3.82 -3.98
CA GLY A 278 -24.61 -5.24 -3.74
C GLY A 278 -25.25 -5.91 -4.95
N GLY A 279 -24.56 -6.86 -5.56
CA GLY A 279 -25.12 -7.68 -6.64
C GLY A 279 -26.10 -8.68 -6.03
N VAL A 280 -27.19 -8.97 -6.74
CA VAL A 280 -27.96 -10.18 -6.50
C VAL A 280 -27.01 -11.35 -6.75
N ALA A 281 -26.75 -12.19 -5.75
CA ALA A 281 -25.97 -13.39 -5.97
C ALA A 281 -26.66 -14.20 -7.05
N SER A 282 -26.10 -14.26 -8.25
CA SER A 282 -26.54 -15.18 -9.30
C SER A 282 -26.12 -16.58 -8.85
N GLY A 283 -26.99 -17.19 -8.07
CA GLY A 283 -26.89 -18.61 -7.75
C GLY A 283 -27.17 -19.42 -9.00
N GLY A 284 -26.29 -20.33 -9.28
CA GLY A 284 -26.26 -21.55 -10.02
C GLY A 284 -27.38 -21.90 -10.98
N GLU A 285 -26.93 -22.43 -12.11
CA GLU A 285 -27.58 -23.38 -13.04
C GLU A 285 -29.09 -23.53 -12.95
N GLU A 286 -29.76 -23.21 -14.06
CA GLU A 286 -31.15 -23.51 -14.35
C GLU A 286 -31.39 -25.02 -14.21
N GLY A 287 -31.90 -25.41 -13.05
CA GLY A 287 -32.58 -26.66 -12.84
C GLY A 287 -34.08 -26.39 -12.76
N GLU A 288 -34.84 -26.80 -13.77
CA GLU A 288 -36.30 -26.78 -13.74
C GLU A 288 -36.82 -27.60 -12.53
N GLY A 289 -37.34 -26.91 -11.54
CA GLY A 289 -38.02 -27.50 -10.40
C GLY A 289 -38.96 -26.49 -9.79
N GLU A 290 -40.25 -26.70 -10.04
CA GLU A 290 -41.35 -25.98 -9.37
C GLU A 290 -41.26 -26.21 -7.86
N GLY A 291 -41.01 -25.17 -7.10
CA GLY A 291 -40.96 -25.18 -5.64
C GLY A 291 -41.05 -23.78 -5.07
N GLU A 292 -41.96 -23.58 -4.18
CA GLU A 292 -42.43 -22.38 -3.50
C GLU A 292 -41.35 -21.35 -3.17
N GLU A 293 -41.62 -20.09 -3.53
CA GLU A 293 -40.80 -18.89 -3.25
C GLU A 293 -40.72 -18.66 -1.72
N GLU A 294 -39.59 -19.03 -1.11
CA GLU A 294 -39.18 -18.41 0.15
C GLU A 294 -38.38 -17.14 -0.19
N GLU A 295 -38.96 -15.98 0.13
CA GLU A 295 -38.30 -14.67 0.10
C GLU A 295 -37.11 -14.66 1.08
N GLY A 296 -35.96 -15.03 0.60
CA GLY A 296 -34.67 -14.95 1.30
C GLY A 296 -33.59 -14.42 0.41
N SER A 297 -33.81 -13.26 -0.26
CA SER A 297 -32.71 -12.60 -0.95
C SER A 297 -31.81 -11.93 0.09
N SER A 298 -30.69 -12.54 0.42
CA SER A 298 -29.61 -11.88 1.13
C SER A 298 -29.03 -10.81 0.20
N SER A 299 -29.52 -9.58 0.32
CA SER A 299 -28.89 -8.44 -0.35
C SER A 299 -27.46 -8.32 0.18
N VAL A 300 -26.48 -8.52 -0.68
CA VAL A 300 -25.08 -8.19 -0.34
C VAL A 300 -25.05 -6.69 -0.02
N ALA A 301 -24.60 -6.35 1.17
CA ALA A 301 -24.51 -4.96 1.61
C ALA A 301 -23.63 -4.13 0.65
N GLU A 302 -24.00 -2.88 0.44
CA GLU A 302 -23.14 -1.92 -0.28
C GLU A 302 -21.77 -1.83 0.41
N GLN A 303 -20.72 -1.83 -0.36
CA GLN A 303 -19.35 -1.74 0.14
C GLN A 303 -18.65 -0.54 -0.48
N ASP A 304 -18.10 0.31 0.37
CA ASP A 304 -17.25 1.42 -0.02
C ASP A 304 -15.83 0.92 -0.28
N ASN A 305 -15.30 1.24 -1.45
CA ASN A 305 -14.00 0.79 -1.91
C ASN A 305 -13.16 1.94 -2.48
N VAL A 306 -11.86 1.79 -2.36
CA VAL A 306 -10.85 2.60 -3.05
C VAL A 306 -10.15 1.73 -4.08
N TYR A 307 -10.27 2.11 -5.34
CA TYR A 307 -9.58 1.48 -6.46
C TYR A 307 -8.26 2.19 -6.68
N ILE A 308 -7.18 1.43 -6.70
CA ILE A 308 -5.81 1.93 -6.75
C ILE A 308 -5.21 1.55 -8.09
N LEU A 309 -4.92 2.54 -8.91
CA LEU A 309 -4.32 2.38 -10.22
C LEU A 309 -2.82 2.58 -10.09
N ASP A 310 -2.07 1.50 -10.16
CA ASP A 310 -0.61 1.48 -10.08
C ASP A 310 -0.03 1.25 -11.48
N CYS A 311 0.70 2.22 -12.01
CA CYS A 311 1.30 2.13 -13.33
C CYS A 311 2.61 1.31 -13.36
N GLY A 312 2.99 0.68 -12.26
CA GLY A 312 4.18 -0.15 -12.18
C GLY A 312 5.46 0.66 -11.98
N LYS A 313 6.59 0.11 -12.42
CA LYS A 313 7.91 0.76 -12.26
C LYS A 313 8.10 1.94 -13.18
N GLN A 314 7.28 2.05 -14.21
CA GLN A 314 7.44 3.07 -15.23
C GLN A 314 6.45 4.19 -15.08
N TYR A 315 6.99 5.31 -14.68
CA TYR A 315 6.38 6.59 -14.89
C TYR A 315 6.97 7.27 -16.14
N TYR A 316 6.18 8.00 -16.91
CA TYR A 316 6.59 8.64 -18.17
C TYR A 316 7.84 9.53 -18.10
N TYR A 317 8.33 9.84 -16.92
CA TYR A 317 9.43 10.76 -16.69
C TYR A 317 10.57 10.17 -15.87
N VAL A 318 10.47 8.93 -15.49
CA VAL A 318 11.62 8.17 -15.00
C VAL A 318 12.20 7.52 -16.25
N ASN A 319 13.40 7.90 -16.62
CA ASN A 319 14.16 7.31 -17.72
C ASN A 319 14.49 5.86 -17.36
N ASP A 320 13.50 5.00 -17.44
CA ASP A 320 13.78 3.59 -17.47
C ASP A 320 13.85 3.13 -18.92
N GLU A 321 14.90 2.42 -19.26
CA GLU A 321 15.28 2.06 -20.61
C GLU A 321 14.23 1.24 -21.38
N ASN A 322 13.21 0.76 -20.69
CA ASN A 322 12.11 -0.02 -21.27
C ASN A 322 10.76 0.59 -20.97
N SER A 323 10.25 1.30 -21.92
CA SER A 323 9.07 2.12 -21.82
C SER A 323 7.74 1.38 -21.72
N ASN A 324 7.67 0.11 -21.44
CA ASN A 324 6.41 -0.62 -21.29
C ASN A 324 6.64 -2.01 -20.71
N LEU A 325 6.79 -2.08 -19.40
CA LEU A 325 7.00 -3.36 -18.73
C LEU A 325 5.70 -4.16 -18.56
N GLY A 326 4.54 -3.50 -18.66
CA GLY A 326 3.25 -4.13 -18.38
C GLY A 326 3.17 -4.66 -16.95
N ASP A 327 3.86 -4.02 -16.01
CA ASP A 327 3.91 -4.42 -14.60
C ASP A 327 2.93 -3.63 -13.73
N GLY A 328 2.09 -2.82 -14.36
CA GLY A 328 1.00 -2.12 -13.71
C GLY A 328 -0.10 -3.05 -13.20
N LYS A 329 -0.92 -2.56 -12.31
CA LYS A 329 -2.06 -3.30 -11.75
C LYS A 329 -3.15 -2.38 -11.24
N ILE A 330 -4.34 -2.94 -11.07
CA ILE A 330 -5.44 -2.31 -10.33
C ILE A 330 -5.71 -3.14 -9.09
N THR A 331 -5.61 -2.50 -7.94
CA THR A 331 -5.92 -3.10 -6.64
C THR A 331 -7.18 -2.44 -6.09
N VAL A 332 -8.04 -3.19 -5.45
CA VAL A 332 -9.18 -2.68 -4.69
C VAL A 332 -8.96 -2.89 -3.21
N MET A 333 -9.18 -1.85 -2.44
CA MET A 333 -9.14 -1.82 -0.99
C MET A 333 -10.53 -1.42 -0.47
N SER A 334 -11.06 -2.12 0.55
CA SER A 334 -12.23 -1.60 1.27
C SER A 334 -11.88 -0.27 1.95
N ALA A 335 -12.86 0.60 2.13
CA ALA A 335 -12.61 1.95 2.68
C ALA A 335 -11.95 1.93 4.07
N ASP A 336 -12.18 0.89 4.86
CA ASP A 336 -11.56 0.67 6.18
C ASP A 336 -10.15 0.04 6.12
N GLY A 337 -9.67 -0.35 4.93
CA GLY A 337 -8.40 -1.05 4.75
C GLY A 337 -8.43 -2.54 5.09
N GLY A 338 -9.56 -3.05 5.58
CA GLY A 338 -9.67 -4.43 6.08
C GLY A 338 -9.58 -5.50 5.00
N THR A 339 -9.91 -5.17 3.76
CA THR A 339 -9.87 -6.10 2.62
C THR A 339 -9.10 -5.50 1.46
N VAL A 340 -8.16 -6.27 0.92
CA VAL A 340 -7.34 -5.85 -0.23
C VAL A 340 -7.29 -6.98 -1.25
N ASN A 341 -7.60 -6.67 -2.51
CA ASN A 341 -7.53 -7.64 -3.59
C ASN A 341 -6.94 -7.01 -4.85
N VAL A 342 -6.14 -7.77 -5.57
CA VAL A 342 -5.71 -7.39 -6.91
C VAL A 342 -6.82 -7.74 -7.88
N MET A 343 -7.41 -6.72 -8.54
CA MET A 343 -8.45 -6.91 -9.54
C MET A 343 -7.89 -7.37 -10.87
N ILE A 344 -6.80 -6.74 -11.28
CA ILE A 344 -6.16 -7.01 -12.55
C ILE A 344 -4.67 -6.73 -12.48
N THR A 345 -3.90 -7.60 -13.09
CA THR A 345 -2.47 -7.48 -13.28
C THR A 345 -2.10 -7.94 -14.68
N ASN A 346 -0.86 -7.73 -15.10
CA ASN A 346 -0.39 -8.26 -16.38
C ASN A 346 -0.37 -9.79 -16.32
N VAL A 347 -1.34 -10.41 -16.96
CA VAL A 347 -1.47 -11.87 -17.02
C VAL A 347 -1.13 -12.35 -18.42
N GLY A 348 -0.08 -13.16 -18.54
CA GLY A 348 0.17 -13.94 -19.72
C GLY A 348 0.58 -13.19 -20.99
N GLY A 349 1.27 -12.06 -20.87
CA GLY A 349 1.77 -11.30 -22.03
C GLY A 349 0.68 -10.58 -22.81
N GLN A 350 -0.49 -10.44 -22.24
CA GLN A 350 -1.60 -9.71 -22.80
C GLN A 350 -1.46 -8.22 -22.51
N ALA A 351 -1.93 -7.39 -23.40
CA ALA A 351 -1.73 -5.96 -23.44
C ALA A 351 -2.50 -5.17 -22.34
N PHE A 352 -2.42 -5.60 -21.09
CA PHE A 352 -2.63 -4.69 -19.98
C PHE A 352 -1.32 -3.92 -19.83
N ASN A 353 -1.30 -2.73 -20.34
CA ASN A 353 -0.16 -1.87 -20.19
C ASN A 353 -0.17 -1.30 -18.76
N ASP A 354 -0.15 -0.02 -18.58
CA ASP A 354 -0.04 0.58 -17.27
C ASP A 354 -1.26 1.46 -17.01
N PRO A 355 -2.15 1.12 -16.06
CA PRO A 355 -3.27 1.97 -15.72
C PRO A 355 -2.77 3.27 -15.10
N PHE A 356 -3.25 4.40 -15.59
CA PHE A 356 -2.65 5.67 -15.22
C PHE A 356 -3.61 6.64 -14.56
N GLN A 357 -4.76 6.95 -15.20
CA GLN A 357 -5.79 7.83 -14.68
C GLN A 357 -7.12 7.10 -14.63
N GLY A 358 -8.00 7.45 -13.72
CA GLY A 358 -9.28 6.76 -13.59
C GLY A 358 -10.40 7.60 -13.02
N CYS A 359 -11.62 7.19 -13.35
CA CYS A 359 -12.87 7.70 -12.78
C CYS A 359 -13.94 6.60 -12.78
N THR A 360 -15.11 6.88 -12.22
CA THR A 360 -16.20 5.92 -12.15
C THR A 360 -17.55 6.58 -12.39
N ASP A 361 -18.51 5.81 -12.94
CA ASP A 361 -19.93 6.15 -13.00
C ASP A 361 -20.76 5.41 -11.93
N GLY A 362 -20.09 4.75 -10.98
CA GLY A 362 -20.71 3.92 -9.95
C GLY A 362 -21.06 2.50 -10.42
N THR A 363 -20.88 2.18 -11.70
CA THR A 363 -21.07 0.84 -12.28
C THR A 363 -19.76 0.28 -12.81
N TYR A 364 -18.99 1.12 -13.47
CA TYR A 364 -17.70 0.79 -14.06
C TYR A 364 -16.59 1.67 -13.49
N LEU A 365 -15.42 1.09 -13.37
CA LEU A 365 -14.15 1.82 -13.27
C LEU A 365 -13.66 2.07 -14.70
N TYR A 366 -13.54 3.32 -15.08
CA TYR A 366 -12.91 3.74 -16.33
C TYR A 366 -11.46 4.12 -16.04
N TYR A 367 -10.55 3.70 -16.90
CA TYR A 367 -9.14 4.02 -16.71
C TYR A 367 -8.42 4.19 -18.05
N THR A 368 -7.43 5.07 -18.05
CA THR A 368 -6.52 5.20 -19.18
C THR A 368 -5.45 4.13 -19.07
N ASP A 369 -5.22 3.43 -20.17
CA ASP A 369 -4.16 2.45 -20.31
C ASP A 369 -3.16 2.96 -21.33
N ARG A 370 -1.89 2.93 -20.98
CA ARG A 370 -0.80 3.67 -21.62
C ARG A 370 -0.83 3.71 -23.17
N ASN A 371 -1.04 2.61 -23.83
CA ASN A 371 -0.97 2.52 -25.29
C ASN A 371 -2.30 2.13 -25.96
N THR A 372 -3.35 1.98 -25.20
CA THR A 372 -4.60 1.40 -25.71
C THR A 372 -5.82 2.30 -25.56
N GLY A 373 -5.69 3.45 -24.92
CA GLY A 373 -6.77 4.42 -24.76
C GLY A 373 -7.47 4.31 -23.41
N ILE A 374 -8.79 4.50 -23.38
CA ILE A 374 -9.62 4.40 -22.18
C ILE A 374 -10.31 3.05 -22.18
N ARG A 375 -10.19 2.34 -21.09
CA ARG A 375 -10.85 1.06 -20.83
C ARG A 375 -11.81 1.16 -19.66
N ARG A 376 -12.68 0.16 -19.50
CA ARG A 376 -13.57 0.03 -18.35
C ARG A 376 -13.61 -1.40 -17.84
N ILE A 377 -13.82 -1.54 -16.55
CA ILE A 377 -14.08 -2.82 -15.88
C ILE A 377 -15.28 -2.66 -14.94
N PRO A 378 -16.13 -3.66 -14.78
CA PRO A 378 -17.24 -3.58 -13.84
C PRO A 378 -16.75 -3.46 -12.39
N LEU A 379 -17.46 -2.72 -11.55
CA LEU A 379 -17.19 -2.64 -10.12
C LEU A 379 -17.77 -3.84 -9.35
N THR A 380 -18.72 -4.55 -9.93
CA THR A 380 -19.57 -5.54 -9.23
C THR A 380 -18.95 -6.91 -9.08
N THR A 381 -18.05 -7.31 -9.98
CA THR A 381 -17.43 -8.64 -9.92
C THR A 381 -15.95 -8.56 -10.20
N ARG A 382 -15.16 -9.23 -9.36
CA ARG A 382 -13.69 -9.33 -9.51
C ARG A 382 -13.29 -10.43 -10.48
N SER A 383 -14.13 -11.45 -10.61
CA SER A 383 -13.88 -12.62 -11.48
C SER A 383 -14.11 -12.36 -12.96
N GLU A 384 -14.87 -11.33 -13.33
CA GLU A 384 -15.14 -10.97 -14.73
C GLU A 384 -13.95 -10.30 -15.43
N VAL A 385 -12.91 -9.97 -14.70
CA VAL A 385 -11.70 -9.34 -15.23
C VAL A 385 -10.61 -10.39 -15.49
N GLU A 386 -10.98 -11.65 -15.65
CA GLU A 386 -10.03 -12.69 -16.03
C GLU A 386 -9.45 -12.44 -17.44
N SER A 387 -8.21 -12.82 -17.59
CA SER A 387 -7.31 -12.52 -18.70
C SER A 387 -7.86 -12.84 -20.11
N THR A 388 -8.77 -13.80 -20.22
CA THR A 388 -9.37 -14.22 -21.50
C THR A 388 -10.33 -13.19 -22.09
N ASN A 389 -10.97 -12.38 -21.24
CA ASN A 389 -11.92 -11.36 -21.68
C ASN A 389 -11.27 -10.00 -21.90
N PHE A 390 -10.05 -9.83 -21.41
CA PHE A 390 -9.36 -8.55 -21.42
C PHE A 390 -8.81 -8.17 -22.79
N ASN A 391 -8.60 -9.14 -23.66
CA ASN A 391 -8.01 -8.98 -24.99
C ASN A 391 -8.99 -8.71 -26.09
N SER A 392 -10.25 -8.89 -25.86
CA SER A 392 -11.17 -8.71 -26.95
C SER A 392 -11.36 -7.22 -27.19
N THR A 393 -11.25 -6.85 -28.43
CA THR A 393 -11.72 -5.57 -28.95
C THR A 393 -13.21 -5.33 -28.66
N THR A 394 -13.86 -6.23 -27.96
CA THR A 394 -15.28 -6.24 -27.65
C THR A 394 -15.51 -5.99 -26.16
N GLY A 395 -16.05 -4.84 -25.84
CA GLY A 395 -16.70 -4.60 -24.56
C GLY A 395 -15.92 -3.83 -23.49
N TYR A 396 -14.61 -3.95 -23.44
CA TYR A 396 -13.80 -3.27 -22.41
C TYR A 396 -13.15 -1.96 -22.85
N PHE A 397 -13.08 -1.71 -24.14
CA PHE A 397 -12.59 -0.45 -24.67
C PHE A 397 -13.70 0.59 -24.73
N VAL A 398 -13.48 1.74 -24.10
CA VAL A 398 -14.35 2.91 -24.19
C VAL A 398 -13.91 3.80 -25.35
N VAL A 399 -12.61 4.02 -25.45
CA VAL A 399 -11.99 4.82 -26.51
C VAL A 399 -10.83 4.04 -27.10
N ASN A 400 -10.93 3.75 -28.36
CA ASN A 400 -9.81 3.30 -29.16
C ASN A 400 -9.49 4.39 -30.20
N ASN A 401 -8.51 4.19 -31.10
CA ASN A 401 -8.10 5.18 -32.11
C ASN A 401 -9.22 5.66 -33.10
N GLN A 402 -10.44 5.29 -32.85
CA GLN A 402 -11.58 5.64 -33.71
C GLN A 402 -12.30 6.92 -33.29
N LEU A 403 -11.99 7.46 -32.09
CA LEU A 403 -12.60 8.72 -31.67
C LEU A 403 -12.00 9.88 -32.47
N LYS A 404 -12.82 10.63 -33.15
CA LYS A 404 -12.39 11.73 -34.02
C LYS A 404 -12.83 13.08 -33.49
N TYR A 405 -11.85 13.97 -33.28
CA TYR A 405 -12.07 15.38 -33.02
C TYR A 405 -11.87 16.19 -34.32
N TYR A 406 -12.88 16.94 -34.74
CA TYR A 406 -12.82 17.84 -35.89
C TYR A 406 -12.21 17.21 -37.16
N GLY A 407 -12.39 15.91 -37.33
CA GLY A 407 -11.84 15.19 -38.48
C GLY A 407 -10.47 14.53 -38.26
N ASN A 408 -9.81 14.82 -37.16
CA ASN A 408 -8.55 14.17 -36.75
C ASN A 408 -8.81 13.08 -35.72
N GLY A 409 -8.20 11.93 -35.90
CA GLY A 409 -8.20 10.87 -34.89
C GLY A 409 -7.39 11.30 -33.66
N ILE A 410 -7.80 10.87 -32.47
CA ILE A 410 -6.97 11.01 -31.28
C ILE A 410 -5.89 9.96 -31.37
N ALA A 411 -4.63 10.41 -31.41
CA ALA A 411 -3.51 9.48 -31.28
C ALA A 411 -3.45 8.96 -29.83
N TYR A 412 -3.28 7.64 -29.66
CA TYR A 412 -2.87 7.09 -28.37
C TYR A 412 -1.47 7.56 -28.02
N GLY A 413 -0.69 6.77 -27.38
CA GLY A 413 0.72 7.02 -27.11
C GLY A 413 0.92 8.39 -26.49
N ALA A 414 0.09 8.73 -25.51
CA ALA A 414 0.11 10.02 -24.88
C ALA A 414 0.30 9.87 -23.38
N ILE A 415 0.85 10.91 -22.79
CA ILE A 415 0.85 11.04 -21.35
C ILE A 415 -0.55 11.48 -20.95
N HIS A 416 -1.21 10.60 -20.23
CA HIS A 416 -2.52 10.88 -19.68
C HIS A 416 -2.37 11.71 -18.41
N THR A 417 -3.14 12.79 -18.29
CA THR A 417 -2.99 13.76 -17.21
C THR A 417 -4.26 13.98 -16.40
N GLY A 418 -5.27 13.21 -16.67
CA GLY A 418 -6.53 13.21 -15.94
C GLY A 418 -7.60 12.48 -16.70
N LEU A 419 -8.51 11.88 -15.98
CA LEU A 419 -9.76 11.33 -16.49
C LEU A 419 -10.87 11.65 -15.48
N TYR A 420 -11.89 12.36 -15.95
CA TYR A 420 -13.03 12.76 -15.14
C TYR A 420 -14.32 12.49 -15.91
N LEU A 421 -15.36 12.10 -15.21
CA LEU A 421 -16.71 11.94 -15.76
C LEU A 421 -17.63 12.90 -15.00
N ASP A 422 -18.20 13.88 -15.71
CA ASP A 422 -19.10 14.85 -15.12
C ASP A 422 -20.53 14.33 -14.94
N ASN A 423 -21.36 15.10 -14.25
CA ASN A 423 -22.76 14.75 -13.97
C ASN A 423 -23.63 14.71 -15.25
N ASP A 424 -23.20 15.35 -16.32
CA ASP A 424 -23.85 15.31 -17.64
C ASP A 424 -23.43 14.08 -18.48
N GLY A 425 -22.59 13.21 -17.91
CA GLY A 425 -22.07 12.02 -18.59
C GLY A 425 -21.03 12.33 -19.64
N VAL A 426 -20.35 13.46 -19.56
CA VAL A 426 -19.25 13.83 -20.45
C VAL A 426 -17.93 13.43 -19.83
N PHE A 427 -17.14 12.66 -20.57
CA PHE A 427 -15.76 12.38 -20.20
C PHE A 427 -14.86 13.56 -20.50
N TRP A 428 -13.97 13.85 -19.56
CA TRP A 428 -12.88 14.81 -19.70
C TRP A 428 -11.58 14.04 -19.61
N TRP A 429 -10.78 14.12 -20.65
CA TRP A 429 -9.54 13.36 -20.79
C TRP A 429 -8.36 14.27 -21.11
N GLY A 430 -7.46 14.43 -20.15
CA GLY A 430 -6.28 15.27 -20.29
C GLY A 430 -5.13 14.56 -20.97
N LYS A 431 -4.43 15.27 -21.86
CA LYS A 431 -3.24 14.81 -22.59
C LYS A 431 -2.14 15.85 -22.56
N ASN A 432 -0.90 15.40 -22.35
CA ASN A 432 0.28 16.26 -22.27
C ASN A 432 1.36 15.95 -23.34
N TYR A 433 1.11 15.08 -24.27
CA TYR A 433 2.02 14.73 -25.35
C TYR A 433 1.24 14.39 -26.61
N SER A 434 1.72 14.86 -27.79
CA SER A 434 1.09 14.57 -29.09
C SER A 434 -0.41 14.90 -29.14
N GLY A 435 -0.71 16.19 -29.13
CA GLY A 435 -2.07 16.70 -29.03
C GLY A 435 -2.39 17.07 -27.58
N TYR A 436 -1.91 18.23 -27.16
CA TYR A 436 -2.13 18.76 -25.82
C TYR A 436 -3.56 19.18 -25.57
N GLY A 437 -3.95 19.24 -24.29
CA GLY A 437 -5.22 19.78 -23.86
C GLY A 437 -6.11 18.77 -23.16
N ILE A 438 -7.34 19.18 -22.91
CA ILE A 438 -8.38 18.37 -22.29
C ILE A 438 -9.47 18.08 -23.31
N TYR A 439 -9.60 16.84 -23.69
CA TYR A 439 -10.59 16.33 -24.64
C TYR A 439 -11.89 16.01 -23.91
N ARG A 440 -13.02 16.32 -24.54
CA ARG A 440 -14.34 16.03 -23.99
C ARG A 440 -15.16 15.21 -24.99
N PHE A 441 -15.85 14.18 -24.51
CA PHE A 441 -16.68 13.32 -25.32
C PHE A 441 -17.74 12.63 -24.47
N ARG A 442 -18.84 12.19 -25.12
CA ARG A 442 -19.83 11.32 -24.48
C ARG A 442 -19.64 9.86 -24.89
N PRO A 443 -20.11 8.90 -24.10
CA PRO A 443 -20.11 7.49 -24.49
C PRO A 443 -20.78 7.26 -25.88
N SER A 444 -21.80 8.05 -26.20
CA SER A 444 -22.49 8.01 -27.53
C SER A 444 -21.62 8.47 -28.69
N ASP A 445 -20.50 9.13 -28.45
CA ASP A 445 -19.56 9.57 -29.49
C ASP A 445 -18.57 8.47 -29.87
N ILE A 446 -18.49 7.41 -29.04
CA ILE A 446 -17.60 6.28 -29.26
C ILE A 446 -18.05 5.51 -30.51
N GLY A 447 -17.10 5.21 -31.38
CA GLY A 447 -17.39 4.50 -32.64
C GLY A 447 -17.87 5.39 -33.81
N LYS A 448 -18.01 6.68 -33.62
CA LYS A 448 -18.27 7.62 -34.72
C LYS A 448 -17.03 7.75 -35.60
N THR A 449 -17.02 7.04 -36.71
CA THR A 449 -15.87 6.95 -37.64
C THR A 449 -16.08 7.62 -38.98
N GLY A 450 -17.30 8.12 -39.26
CA GLY A 450 -17.66 8.76 -40.52
C GLY A 450 -16.99 10.11 -40.75
N ALA A 451 -16.83 10.51 -41.99
CA ALA A 451 -16.24 11.82 -42.33
C ALA A 451 -17.04 13.02 -41.81
N GLY A 452 -18.33 12.81 -41.48
CA GLY A 452 -19.20 13.80 -40.85
C GLY A 452 -19.32 13.69 -39.33
N ASP A 453 -18.80 12.63 -38.74
CA ASP A 453 -18.91 12.38 -37.31
C ASP A 453 -17.84 13.17 -36.55
N LYS A 454 -18.21 14.30 -36.05
CA LYS A 454 -17.35 15.15 -35.25
C LYS A 454 -17.83 15.15 -33.81
N ILE A 455 -16.89 15.10 -32.86
CA ILE A 455 -17.22 15.33 -31.47
C ILE A 455 -17.56 16.81 -31.29
N PRO A 456 -18.71 17.11 -30.69
CA PRO A 456 -19.23 18.49 -30.66
C PRO A 456 -18.49 19.40 -29.66
N PHE A 457 -17.68 18.82 -28.78
CA PHE A 457 -17.01 19.60 -27.77
C PHE A 457 -15.67 20.13 -28.26
N PRO A 458 -15.37 21.41 -28.10
CA PRO A 458 -14.03 21.95 -28.33
C PRO A 458 -13.02 21.33 -27.36
N ILE A 459 -11.78 21.21 -27.82
CA ILE A 459 -10.65 20.84 -26.92
C ILE A 459 -10.40 22.02 -26.00
N VAL A 460 -10.31 21.77 -24.69
CA VAL A 460 -10.02 22.78 -23.68
C VAL A 460 -8.52 22.84 -23.50
N LEU A 461 -7.94 24.04 -23.42
CA LEU A 461 -6.50 24.25 -23.23
C LEU A 461 -5.65 23.52 -24.30
N GLU A 462 -6.06 23.58 -25.56
CA GLU A 462 -5.45 22.82 -26.68
C GLU A 462 -3.96 23.12 -26.88
N THR A 463 -3.53 24.34 -26.55
CA THR A 463 -2.13 24.77 -26.69
C THR A 463 -1.32 24.64 -25.42
N THR A 464 -1.92 24.16 -24.34
CA THR A 464 -1.29 24.06 -23.02
C THR A 464 -0.94 22.62 -22.68
N GLN A 465 -0.10 22.46 -21.67
CA GLN A 465 0.32 21.15 -21.19
C GLN A 465 -0.22 20.91 -19.78
N PRO A 466 -1.54 20.57 -19.62
CA PRO A 466 -2.09 20.24 -18.33
C PRO A 466 -1.41 18.97 -17.79
N ARG A 467 -1.12 18.96 -16.50
CA ARG A 467 -0.49 17.81 -15.83
C ARG A 467 -1.44 16.99 -15.02
N ALA A 468 -2.32 17.66 -14.33
CA ALA A 468 -3.43 17.08 -13.63
C ALA A 468 -4.57 18.08 -13.68
N PHE A 469 -5.80 17.61 -13.59
CA PHE A 469 -6.96 18.47 -13.47
C PHE A 469 -8.04 17.77 -12.66
N THR A 470 -8.95 18.58 -12.14
CA THR A 470 -10.22 18.14 -11.54
C THR A 470 -11.28 19.21 -11.75
N ILE A 471 -12.53 18.87 -11.48
CA ILE A 471 -13.66 19.74 -11.71
C ILE A 471 -14.47 19.86 -10.41
N ASP A 472 -14.85 21.08 -10.09
CA ASP A 472 -15.91 21.38 -9.12
C ASP A 472 -17.13 21.83 -9.92
N GLU A 473 -18.04 20.91 -10.15
CA GLU A 473 -19.25 21.18 -10.93
C GLU A 473 -20.24 22.09 -10.20
N GLU A 474 -20.21 22.05 -8.87
CA GLU A 474 -21.10 22.85 -8.04
C GLU A 474 -20.73 24.33 -8.09
N LEU A 475 -19.44 24.65 -7.97
CA LEU A 475 -18.92 26.01 -8.12
C LEU A 475 -18.69 26.41 -9.57
N GLY A 476 -18.71 25.44 -10.52
CA GLY A 476 -18.48 25.70 -11.93
C GLY A 476 -17.01 25.99 -12.27
N TYR A 477 -16.06 25.33 -11.62
CA TYR A 477 -14.64 25.55 -11.84
C TYR A 477 -13.93 24.32 -12.37
N LEU A 478 -12.98 24.56 -13.28
CA LEU A 478 -11.95 23.61 -13.72
C LEU A 478 -10.63 24.01 -13.08
N TYR A 479 -10.04 23.10 -12.32
CA TYR A 479 -8.74 23.25 -11.69
C TYR A 479 -7.69 22.46 -12.45
N VAL A 480 -6.58 23.09 -12.77
CA VAL A 480 -5.52 22.50 -13.59
C VAL A 480 -4.15 22.78 -13.00
N TRP A 481 -3.34 21.77 -12.88
CA TRP A 481 -1.91 21.92 -12.69
C TRP A 481 -1.25 22.15 -14.05
N MET A 482 -0.69 23.33 -14.23
CA MET A 482 -0.08 23.75 -15.48
C MET A 482 1.42 23.50 -15.45
N THR A 483 1.97 23.20 -16.61
CA THR A 483 3.39 22.92 -16.79
C THR A 483 4.08 23.94 -17.67
N LYS A 484 5.34 23.67 -18.01
CA LYS A 484 6.22 24.54 -18.81
C LYS A 484 5.56 25.01 -20.12
N GLY A 485 5.83 26.25 -20.49
CA GLY A 485 5.44 26.82 -21.79
C GLY A 485 3.98 27.23 -21.89
N THR A 486 3.25 27.25 -20.79
CA THR A 486 1.83 27.61 -20.75
C THR A 486 1.64 29.05 -20.27
N THR A 487 0.51 29.64 -20.65
CA THR A 487 -0.01 30.88 -20.07
C THR A 487 -1.15 30.46 -19.12
N PRO A 488 -1.19 30.92 -17.86
CA PRO A 488 -0.44 32.01 -17.26
C PRO A 488 0.96 31.64 -16.74
N GLY A 489 1.34 30.37 -16.70
CA GLY A 489 2.64 29.93 -16.24
C GLY A 489 2.61 28.52 -15.64
N VAL A 490 3.70 28.10 -15.02
CA VAL A 490 3.77 26.83 -14.28
C VAL A 490 3.13 27.01 -12.92
N GLY A 491 2.11 26.20 -12.61
CA GLY A 491 1.45 26.25 -11.30
C GLY A 491 0.01 25.77 -11.32
N PHE A 492 -0.69 26.06 -10.23
CA PHE A 492 -2.09 25.76 -10.06
C PHE A 492 -2.96 26.87 -10.67
N THR A 493 -3.89 26.52 -11.52
CA THR A 493 -4.76 27.48 -12.19
C THR A 493 -6.24 27.08 -12.07
N GLN A 494 -7.05 28.03 -11.69
CA GLN A 494 -8.50 27.93 -11.61
C GLN A 494 -9.14 28.63 -12.81
N TYR A 495 -9.91 27.88 -13.58
CA TYR A 495 -10.69 28.36 -14.73
C TYR A 495 -12.18 28.25 -14.44
N LEU A 496 -13.00 29.09 -15.08
CA LEU A 496 -14.42 28.79 -15.18
C LEU A 496 -14.64 27.53 -16.04
N LEU A 497 -15.63 26.72 -15.72
CA LEU A 497 -16.00 25.58 -16.57
C LEU A 497 -16.42 26.08 -17.95
N PRO A 498 -15.79 25.61 -19.02
CA PRO A 498 -16.18 25.98 -20.36
C PRO A 498 -17.52 25.34 -20.73
N GLY A 499 -18.44 26.16 -21.25
CA GLY A 499 -19.64 25.65 -21.89
C GLY A 499 -19.34 24.84 -23.17
N ALA A 500 -20.35 24.19 -23.75
CA ALA A 500 -20.21 23.41 -24.99
C ALA A 500 -19.81 24.25 -26.22
N THR A 501 -19.99 25.57 -26.16
CA THR A 501 -19.74 26.51 -27.26
C THR A 501 -18.48 27.36 -27.10
N VAL A 502 -17.70 27.15 -26.01
CA VAL A 502 -16.47 27.91 -25.78
C VAL A 502 -15.41 27.50 -26.81
N GLY A 503 -14.71 28.50 -27.35
CA GLY A 503 -13.63 28.28 -28.31
C GLY A 503 -12.46 27.48 -27.75
N THR A 504 -11.54 27.08 -28.61
CA THR A 504 -10.36 26.27 -28.25
C THR A 504 -9.35 27.02 -27.39
N ASP A 505 -9.28 28.35 -27.51
CA ASP A 505 -8.39 29.21 -26.73
C ASP A 505 -9.05 29.57 -25.39
N TYR A 506 -8.83 28.73 -24.40
CA TYR A 506 -9.36 28.94 -23.05
C TYR A 506 -8.30 29.59 -22.17
N ASN A 507 -8.27 30.92 -22.20
CA ASN A 507 -7.27 31.71 -21.49
C ASN A 507 -7.83 32.51 -20.32
N ASP A 508 -9.15 32.49 -20.11
CA ASP A 508 -9.80 33.26 -19.05
C ASP A 508 -9.75 32.50 -17.72
N TYR A 509 -8.63 32.59 -17.03
CA TYR A 509 -8.51 32.02 -15.69
C TYR A 509 -8.99 32.98 -14.61
N VAL A 510 -9.57 32.41 -13.55
CA VAL A 510 -10.09 33.15 -12.38
C VAL A 510 -8.99 33.42 -11.37
N ALA A 511 -8.15 32.43 -11.13
CA ALA A 511 -7.03 32.51 -10.21
C ALA A 511 -5.84 31.71 -10.72
N PHE A 512 -4.66 32.21 -10.48
CA PHE A 512 -3.40 31.53 -10.77
C PHE A 512 -2.47 31.65 -9.57
N VAL A 513 -2.00 30.50 -9.07
CA VAL A 513 -0.97 30.44 -8.05
C VAL A 513 0.31 29.98 -8.71
N GLN A 514 1.23 30.94 -8.90
CA GLN A 514 2.53 30.60 -9.44
C GLN A 514 3.27 29.71 -8.45
N MET A 515 3.66 28.56 -8.95
CA MET A 515 4.45 27.61 -8.21
C MET A 515 5.74 27.38 -8.99
N ASP A 516 6.87 27.67 -8.34
CA ASP A 516 8.20 27.63 -8.97
C ASP A 516 8.71 26.22 -9.31
N ALA A 517 7.83 25.22 -9.31
CA ALA A 517 8.18 23.89 -9.74
C ALA A 517 8.20 23.81 -11.27
N ASP A 518 9.32 23.48 -11.85
CA ASP A 518 9.36 22.95 -13.22
C ASP A 518 9.20 21.43 -13.17
N PRO A 519 8.00 20.90 -13.38
CA PRO A 519 7.74 19.48 -13.21
C PRO A 519 8.26 18.64 -14.37
N ILE A 520 8.71 19.26 -15.45
CA ILE A 520 9.14 18.54 -16.64
C ILE A 520 10.48 19.05 -17.11
N ASN A 521 11.46 18.95 -16.30
CA ASN A 521 12.78 18.82 -16.88
C ASN A 521 12.93 17.35 -17.27
N THR A 522 12.87 17.07 -18.56
CA THR A 522 13.04 15.72 -19.12
C THR A 522 14.40 15.10 -18.77
N THR A 523 15.29 15.85 -18.16
CA THR A 523 16.57 15.39 -17.68
C THR A 523 16.57 15.01 -16.20
N ASP A 524 15.59 15.45 -15.41
CA ASP A 524 15.45 15.08 -14.02
C ASP A 524 14.30 14.07 -13.87
N ALA A 525 14.68 12.82 -13.74
CA ALA A 525 13.77 11.69 -13.48
C ALA A 525 12.88 11.86 -12.22
N GLU A 526 13.13 12.88 -11.42
CA GLU A 526 12.48 13.15 -10.13
C GLU A 526 11.74 14.50 -10.09
N GLY A 527 11.22 14.97 -11.22
CA GLY A 527 10.50 16.25 -11.29
C GLY A 527 9.37 16.36 -10.27
N VAL A 528 9.21 17.56 -9.71
CA VAL A 528 8.12 17.90 -8.78
C VAL A 528 6.83 18.06 -9.58
N TYR A 529 5.85 17.19 -9.40
CA TYR A 529 4.56 17.31 -10.06
C TYR A 529 3.45 16.57 -9.31
N THR A 530 2.23 16.98 -9.55
CA THR A 530 1.03 16.29 -9.11
C THR A 530 0.50 15.38 -10.20
N THR A 531 -0.07 14.25 -9.82
CA THR A 531 -0.63 13.26 -10.75
C THR A 531 -2.14 13.23 -10.72
N GLN A 532 -2.72 13.60 -9.60
CA GLN A 532 -4.16 13.62 -9.38
C GLN A 532 -4.55 14.75 -8.42
N MET A 533 -5.76 15.28 -8.60
CA MET A 533 -6.41 16.23 -7.71
C MET A 533 -7.80 15.71 -7.32
N ALA A 534 -8.25 16.06 -6.12
CA ALA A 534 -9.58 15.71 -5.63
C ALA A 534 -10.26 16.92 -4.97
N VAL A 535 -11.53 17.13 -5.27
CA VAL A 535 -12.35 18.19 -4.68
C VAL A 535 -13.13 17.63 -3.49
N ASP A 536 -13.02 18.29 -2.35
CA ASP A 536 -13.96 18.06 -1.25
C ASP A 536 -15.24 18.86 -1.49
N LYS A 537 -16.34 18.18 -1.69
CA LYS A 537 -17.64 18.81 -1.99
C LYS A 537 -18.23 19.63 -0.84
N GLN A 538 -17.71 19.49 0.38
CA GLN A 538 -18.20 20.26 1.54
C GLN A 538 -17.50 21.62 1.67
N THR A 539 -16.18 21.62 1.49
CA THR A 539 -15.35 22.82 1.66
C THR A 539 -14.97 23.44 0.32
N HIS A 540 -15.15 22.71 -0.77
CA HIS A 540 -14.64 23.05 -2.11
C HIS A 540 -13.12 23.15 -2.19
N TYR A 541 -12.41 22.65 -1.18
CA TYR A 541 -10.95 22.59 -1.23
C TYR A 541 -10.50 21.57 -2.26
N VAL A 542 -9.46 21.92 -3.01
CA VAL A 542 -8.85 21.04 -4.00
C VAL A 542 -7.56 20.46 -3.44
N TYR A 543 -7.60 19.18 -3.12
CA TYR A 543 -6.45 18.46 -2.57
C TYR A 543 -5.58 17.89 -3.67
N PHE A 544 -4.28 17.98 -3.50
CA PHE A 544 -3.27 17.41 -4.39
C PHE A 544 -1.93 17.28 -3.65
N GLY A 545 -0.98 16.57 -4.25
CA GLY A 545 0.31 16.40 -3.61
C GLY A 545 1.45 16.31 -4.62
N PHE A 546 2.67 16.35 -4.08
CA PHE A 546 3.90 16.27 -4.86
C PHE A 546 4.70 15.04 -4.44
N ARG A 547 5.23 14.29 -5.42
CA ARG A 547 5.98 13.06 -5.16
C ARG A 547 7.44 13.30 -4.81
N ALA A 548 8.04 14.41 -5.23
CA ALA A 548 9.43 14.71 -5.01
C ALA A 548 9.61 16.14 -4.51
N ALA A 549 10.68 16.38 -3.76
CA ALA A 549 11.09 17.69 -3.32
C ALA A 549 11.99 18.35 -4.37
N SER A 550 11.81 19.64 -4.62
CA SER A 550 12.79 20.46 -5.33
C SER A 550 13.61 21.26 -4.32
N THR A 551 14.87 20.94 -4.20
CA THR A 551 15.80 21.69 -3.34
C THR A 551 16.14 23.06 -3.91
N GLU A 552 16.03 23.24 -5.22
CA GLU A 552 16.34 24.49 -5.90
C GLU A 552 15.22 25.54 -5.77
N LYS A 553 13.96 25.09 -5.53
CA LYS A 553 12.78 25.94 -5.62
C LYS A 553 11.87 25.91 -4.38
N ASN A 554 12.39 25.56 -3.23
CA ASN A 554 11.66 25.49 -1.95
C ASN A 554 10.38 24.62 -1.98
N TYR A 555 10.22 23.77 -2.99
CA TYR A 555 9.13 22.83 -3.08
C TYR A 555 9.49 21.57 -2.29
N THR A 556 8.65 21.24 -1.34
CA THR A 556 8.77 19.99 -0.58
C THR A 556 7.65 19.04 -0.96
N THR A 557 7.91 17.72 -0.91
CA THR A 557 6.88 16.69 -0.95
C THR A 557 5.76 17.01 0.04
N GLY A 558 4.61 16.41 -0.13
CA GLY A 558 3.51 16.50 0.81
C GLY A 558 2.16 16.76 0.17
N LEU A 559 1.13 16.64 1.01
CA LEU A 559 -0.24 16.98 0.68
C LEU A 559 -0.46 18.50 0.81
N SER A 560 -1.07 19.08 -0.20
CA SER A 560 -1.47 20.48 -0.24
C SER A 560 -2.94 20.60 -0.61
N TYR A 561 -3.53 21.75 -0.35
CA TYR A 561 -4.88 22.07 -0.83
C TYR A 561 -4.93 23.52 -1.32
N PHE A 562 -5.77 23.75 -2.31
CA PHE A 562 -6.16 25.08 -2.75
C PHE A 562 -7.49 25.42 -2.12
N ASP A 563 -7.58 26.63 -1.54
CA ASP A 563 -8.80 27.21 -1.01
C ASP A 563 -9.36 28.21 -2.03
N PRO A 564 -10.48 27.93 -2.69
CA PRO A 564 -11.05 28.84 -3.67
C PRO A 564 -11.57 30.16 -3.09
N ALA A 565 -11.88 30.20 -1.79
CA ALA A 565 -12.34 31.42 -1.12
C ALA A 565 -11.18 32.41 -0.90
N THR A 566 -9.98 31.92 -0.63
CA THR A 566 -8.81 32.77 -0.39
C THR A 566 -7.87 32.85 -1.61
N GLY A 567 -8.00 31.96 -2.57
CA GLY A 567 -7.12 31.83 -3.73
C GLY A 567 -5.71 31.36 -3.37
N LYS A 568 -5.53 30.66 -2.24
CA LYS A 568 -4.21 30.24 -1.75
C LYS A 568 -4.05 28.73 -1.79
N VAL A 569 -2.81 28.31 -1.99
CA VAL A 569 -2.37 26.93 -1.78
C VAL A 569 -1.63 26.83 -0.46
N GLU A 570 -2.04 25.91 0.36
CA GLU A 570 -1.45 25.66 1.68
C GLU A 570 -1.11 24.17 1.86
N LYS A 571 -0.13 23.90 2.73
CA LYS A 571 0.17 22.52 3.12
C LYS A 571 -0.85 21.99 4.11
N TYR A 572 -1.30 20.75 3.88
CA TYR A 572 -2.24 20.10 4.78
C TYR A 572 -1.50 19.43 5.94
N ASN A 573 -1.75 19.92 7.17
CA ASN A 573 -1.22 19.35 8.42
C ASN A 573 0.30 19.08 8.43
N GLY A 574 1.09 19.85 7.69
CA GLY A 574 2.55 19.65 7.62
C GLY A 574 2.97 18.33 6.99
N ASN A 575 2.10 17.69 6.22
CA ASN A 575 2.39 16.44 5.53
C ASN A 575 3.61 16.57 4.63
N THR A 576 4.51 15.58 4.68
CA THR A 576 5.75 15.52 3.89
C THR A 576 5.87 14.24 3.05
N ASP A 577 4.83 13.43 3.01
CA ASP A 577 4.83 12.20 2.22
C ASP A 577 4.97 12.50 0.71
N PRO A 578 5.65 11.66 -0.05
CA PRO A 578 5.73 11.79 -1.51
C PRO A 578 4.41 11.32 -2.16
N ILE A 579 3.50 12.24 -2.42
CA ILE A 579 2.12 11.97 -2.86
C ILE A 579 2.04 11.73 -4.37
N LEU A 580 1.26 10.72 -4.75
CA LEU A 580 0.86 10.45 -6.14
C LEU A 580 -0.67 10.60 -6.31
N GLY A 581 -1.44 9.55 -6.01
CA GLY A 581 -2.89 9.57 -6.13
C GLY A 581 -3.59 10.14 -4.92
N VAL A 582 -4.76 10.77 -5.14
CA VAL A 582 -5.64 11.29 -4.08
C VAL A 582 -7.11 11.06 -4.46
N CYS A 583 -7.95 10.64 -3.50
CA CYS A 583 -9.40 10.63 -3.70
C CYS A 583 -10.12 10.90 -2.38
N ILE A 584 -11.40 11.26 -2.46
CA ILE A 584 -12.22 11.56 -1.29
C ILE A 584 -13.43 10.63 -1.26
N ASN A 585 -13.63 9.99 -0.10
CA ASN A 585 -14.90 9.40 0.28
C ASN A 585 -15.74 10.51 0.94
N PRO A 586 -16.84 10.94 0.31
CA PRO A 586 -17.65 12.04 0.84
C PRO A 586 -18.54 11.64 2.01
N ARG A 587 -18.62 10.35 2.35
CA ARG A 587 -19.45 9.88 3.46
C ARG A 587 -18.90 10.36 4.79
N LEU A 588 -19.80 10.86 5.63
CA LEU A 588 -19.47 11.31 6.98
C LEU A 588 -19.39 10.11 7.92
N THR A 589 -18.20 9.75 8.31
CA THR A 589 -17.94 8.66 9.24
C THR A 589 -16.96 9.07 10.33
N ASN A 590 -16.99 8.39 11.47
CA ASN A 590 -16.08 8.68 12.58
C ASN A 590 -14.66 8.16 12.29
N LEU A 591 -14.54 7.04 11.63
CA LEU A 591 -13.25 6.45 11.25
C LEU A 591 -13.19 6.26 9.72
N PHE A 592 -13.84 5.26 9.16
CA PHE A 592 -13.85 5.02 7.70
C PHE A 592 -15.24 4.69 7.20
#